data_5755a4bdb4de7bd4b143f46d5b8a2479
#
_entry.id   5755a4bdb4de7bd4b143f46d5b8a2479
#
_cell.length_a   1.000
_cell.length_b   1.000
_cell.length_c   1.000
_cell.angle_alpha   90.00
_cell.angle_beta   90.00
_cell.angle_gamma   90.00
#
_symmetry.space_group_name_H-M   'P 1'
#
loop_
_entity.id
_entity.type
_entity.pdbx_description
1 polymer ?
#
loop_
_entity_poly.entity_id
_entity_poly.type
_entity_poly.pdbx_seq_one_letter_code
_entity_poly.pdbx_strand_id
1 'polypeptide(L)'
;MDSYKTFDYDVLVIGAGGAGLRASIEASAAGIKVGLVCKSLLGKAHTVMAEGGIAAALSNVDDRDDWKTHFADTMRGGQYVNNYRMAELHAQEAPTRVHELESWGAVFDRTDDQKILQRNFGGHKYPRLAHVGDRTGLEMIRTLQDHGIHQGIDVHMECTII
;
A
#
# COMPACT_ATOMS: atom_id res chain seq x y z
N MET A 1 34.58 -16.12 -19.97
CA MET A 1 34.26 -14.76 -19.49
C MET A 1 32.76 -14.72 -19.30
N ASP A 2 32.31 -14.59 -18.06
CA ASP A 2 30.89 -14.47 -17.80
C ASP A 2 30.42 -13.15 -18.40
N SER A 3 29.47 -13.20 -19.32
CA SER A 3 28.88 -11.99 -19.90
C SER A 3 27.83 -11.44 -18.91
N TYR A 4 28.10 -10.29 -18.32
CA TYR A 4 27.13 -9.57 -17.51
C TYR A 4 26.11 -8.89 -18.41
N LYS A 5 24.83 -8.93 -17.98
CA LYS A 5 23.81 -8.07 -18.57
C LYS A 5 23.76 -6.76 -17.79
N THR A 6 23.78 -5.66 -18.50
CA THR A 6 23.64 -4.32 -17.91
C THR A 6 22.29 -3.74 -18.25
N PHE A 7 21.64 -3.14 -17.28
CA PHE A 7 20.38 -2.43 -17.42
C PHE A 7 20.54 -1.02 -16.87
N ASP A 8 20.04 -0.03 -17.58
CA ASP A 8 20.12 1.37 -17.18
C ASP A 8 18.74 1.89 -16.82
N TYR A 9 18.61 2.46 -15.63
CA TYR A 9 17.39 3.07 -15.08
C TYR A 9 17.72 4.40 -14.43
N ASP A 10 16.76 5.31 -14.46
CA ASP A 10 16.84 6.56 -13.68
C ASP A 10 16.56 6.27 -12.20
N VAL A 11 15.63 5.32 -11.93
CA VAL A 11 15.28 4.86 -10.57
C VAL A 11 15.25 3.35 -10.54
N LEU A 12 15.96 2.75 -9.60
CA LEU A 12 15.90 1.33 -9.28
C LEU A 12 15.25 1.12 -7.93
N VAL A 13 14.06 0.50 -7.92
CA VAL A 13 13.33 0.16 -6.69
C VAL A 13 13.66 -1.26 -6.27
N ILE A 14 14.09 -1.44 -5.02
CA ILE A 14 14.44 -2.75 -4.47
C ILE A 14 13.33 -3.22 -3.53
N GLY A 15 12.59 -4.24 -3.98
CA GLY A 15 11.49 -4.85 -3.25
C GLY A 15 10.12 -4.53 -3.84
N ALA A 16 9.37 -5.57 -4.22
CA ALA A 16 8.06 -5.48 -4.88
C ALA A 16 6.89 -5.73 -3.90
N GLY A 17 7.00 -5.23 -2.67
CA GLY A 17 5.87 -5.11 -1.74
C GLY A 17 5.01 -3.89 -2.06
N GLY A 18 3.96 -3.65 -1.28
CA GLY A 18 3.05 -2.52 -1.50
C GLY A 18 3.77 -1.18 -1.63
N ALA A 19 4.75 -0.91 -0.77
CA ALA A 19 5.53 0.33 -0.81
C ALA A 19 6.39 0.46 -2.08
N GLY A 20 7.10 -0.62 -2.46
CA GLY A 20 7.94 -0.59 -3.66
C GLY A 20 7.13 -0.48 -4.94
N LEU A 21 6.03 -1.23 -5.06
CA LEU A 21 5.12 -1.10 -6.20
C LEU A 21 4.56 0.32 -6.30
N ARG A 22 4.10 0.91 -5.19
CA ARG A 22 3.56 2.27 -5.18
C ARG A 22 4.61 3.31 -5.56
N ALA A 23 5.86 3.16 -5.05
CA ALA A 23 6.97 4.04 -5.41
C ALA A 23 7.32 3.94 -6.90
N SER A 24 7.34 2.71 -7.45
CA SER A 24 7.61 2.47 -8.88
C SER A 24 6.54 3.10 -9.76
N ILE A 25 5.26 2.97 -9.38
CA ILE A 25 4.13 3.58 -10.08
C ILE A 25 4.28 5.10 -10.13
N GLU A 26 4.58 5.74 -8.99
CA GLU A 26 4.74 7.19 -8.92
C GLU A 26 5.90 7.69 -9.79
N ALA A 27 7.05 7.03 -9.70
CA ALA A 27 8.21 7.38 -10.50
C ALA A 27 7.94 7.21 -12.00
N SER A 28 7.29 6.11 -12.40
CA SER A 28 6.93 5.87 -13.80
C SER A 28 5.91 6.87 -14.31
N ALA A 29 4.92 7.24 -13.50
CA ALA A 29 3.93 8.28 -13.84
C ALA A 29 4.57 9.67 -14.04
N ALA A 30 5.71 9.94 -13.41
CA ALA A 30 6.52 11.12 -13.64
C ALA A 30 7.38 11.07 -14.92
N GLY A 31 7.26 10.02 -15.73
CA GLY A 31 8.00 9.85 -16.97
C GLY A 31 9.44 9.35 -16.79
N ILE A 32 9.77 8.80 -15.63
CA ILE A 32 11.10 8.32 -15.28
C ILE A 32 11.19 6.83 -15.64
N LYS A 33 12.32 6.39 -16.19
CA LYS A 33 12.58 4.98 -16.48
C LYS A 33 12.86 4.20 -15.19
N VAL A 34 11.96 3.27 -14.85
CA VAL A 34 11.96 2.56 -13.57
C VAL A 34 12.27 1.08 -13.75
N GLY A 35 13.24 0.58 -12.98
CA GLY A 35 13.45 -0.84 -12.74
C GLY A 35 12.95 -1.23 -11.35
N LEU A 36 12.25 -2.35 -11.25
CA LEU A 36 11.79 -2.95 -9.99
C LEU A 36 12.43 -4.31 -9.80
N VAL A 37 13.20 -4.49 -8.73
CA VAL A 37 13.88 -5.75 -8.42
C VAL A 37 13.19 -6.45 -7.28
N CYS A 38 12.90 -7.75 -7.43
CA CYS A 38 12.34 -8.54 -6.35
C CYS A 38 13.03 -9.91 -6.20
N LYS A 39 13.15 -10.34 -4.94
CA LYS A 39 13.82 -11.59 -4.57
C LYS A 39 13.06 -12.84 -5.03
N SER A 40 11.75 -12.75 -5.16
CA SER A 40 10.86 -13.83 -5.59
C SER A 40 10.02 -13.37 -6.77
N LEU A 41 9.02 -14.15 -7.14
CA LEU A 41 8.04 -13.75 -8.15
C LEU A 41 7.27 -12.50 -7.72
N LEU A 42 6.88 -11.68 -8.68
CA LEU A 42 6.01 -10.54 -8.46
C LEU A 42 4.71 -11.00 -7.76
N GLY A 43 4.24 -10.24 -6.79
CA GLY A 43 3.06 -10.61 -6.00
C GLY A 43 3.31 -11.56 -4.83
N LYS A 44 4.54 -11.98 -4.60
CA LYS A 44 4.90 -12.85 -3.46
C LYS A 44 5.54 -12.10 -2.29
N ALA A 45 5.43 -10.78 -2.28
CA ALA A 45 5.91 -9.95 -1.16
C ALA A 45 5.06 -10.15 0.09
N HIS A 46 5.64 -9.87 1.26
CA HIS A 46 4.99 -10.07 2.55
C HIS A 46 3.65 -9.32 2.70
N THR A 47 3.47 -8.23 1.99
CA THR A 47 2.22 -7.46 1.96
C THR A 47 0.99 -8.32 1.63
N VAL A 48 1.15 -9.36 0.81
CA VAL A 48 0.04 -10.28 0.45
C VAL A 48 -0.57 -11.00 1.66
N MET A 49 0.20 -11.10 2.76
CA MET A 49 -0.20 -11.77 3.99
C MET A 49 -1.07 -10.88 4.91
N ALA A 50 -1.30 -9.62 4.55
CA ALA A 50 -2.09 -8.71 5.38
C ALA A 50 -3.59 -9.02 5.27
N GLU A 51 -4.19 -9.43 6.38
CA GLU A 51 -5.60 -9.85 6.47
C GLU A 51 -6.49 -8.76 7.07
N GLY A 52 -5.95 -7.97 8.02
CA GLY A 52 -6.72 -7.04 8.86
C GLY A 52 -7.46 -5.94 8.12
N GLY A 53 -6.88 -5.39 7.09
CA GLY A 53 -7.39 -4.22 6.36
C GLY A 53 -6.37 -3.07 6.34
N ILE A 54 -6.72 -2.01 5.64
CA ILE A 54 -5.95 -0.77 5.53
C ILE A 54 -6.55 0.25 6.48
N ALA A 55 -5.77 0.71 7.48
CA ALA A 55 -6.23 1.72 8.42
C ALA A 55 -6.33 3.09 7.74
N ALA A 56 -7.53 3.61 7.58
CA ALA A 56 -7.82 4.91 6.99
C ALA A 56 -9.07 5.53 7.62
N ALA A 57 -8.98 6.76 8.09
CA ALA A 57 -10.10 7.46 8.71
C ALA A 57 -11.04 7.99 7.63
N LEU A 58 -11.85 7.11 7.01
CA LEU A 58 -12.82 7.45 5.95
C LEU A 58 -14.13 8.00 6.51
N SER A 59 -14.40 7.80 7.79
CA SER A 59 -15.65 8.22 8.48
C SER A 59 -16.93 7.61 7.87
N ASN A 60 -16.82 6.48 7.19
CA ASN A 60 -17.94 5.83 6.52
C ASN A 60 -18.87 5.08 7.48
N VAL A 61 -18.30 4.50 8.54
CA VAL A 61 -19.00 3.68 9.55
C VAL A 61 -19.22 4.46 10.85
N ASP A 62 -18.26 5.31 11.23
CA ASP A 62 -18.35 6.18 12.39
C ASP A 62 -17.87 7.59 12.00
N ASP A 63 -18.77 8.56 12.01
CA ASP A 63 -18.53 9.94 11.59
C ASP A 63 -17.64 10.75 12.56
N ARG A 64 -17.38 10.20 13.74
CA ARG A 64 -16.47 10.80 14.73
C ARG A 64 -15.00 10.47 14.46
N ASP A 65 -14.72 9.54 13.52
CA ASP A 65 -13.35 9.17 13.16
C ASP A 65 -12.75 10.22 12.23
N ASP A 66 -11.53 10.63 12.54
CA ASP A 66 -10.75 11.57 11.75
C ASP A 66 -9.26 11.21 11.77
N TRP A 67 -8.49 11.89 10.92
CA TRP A 67 -7.04 11.65 10.84
C TRP A 67 -6.31 11.99 12.15
N LYS A 68 -6.81 12.92 12.98
CA LYS A 68 -6.19 13.28 14.26
C LYS A 68 -6.36 12.15 15.27
N THR A 69 -7.55 11.55 15.30
CA THR A 69 -7.82 10.36 16.11
C THR A 69 -6.98 9.18 15.62
N HIS A 70 -6.86 8.99 14.30
CA HIS A 70 -5.98 7.97 13.72
C HIS A 70 -4.51 8.19 14.11
N PHE A 71 -4.01 9.41 14.00
CA PHE A 71 -2.66 9.77 14.43
C PHE A 71 -2.44 9.50 15.93
N ALA A 72 -3.37 9.93 16.78
CA ALA A 72 -3.26 9.70 18.23
C ALA A 72 -3.25 8.20 18.58
N ASP A 73 -4.10 7.39 17.94
CA ASP A 73 -4.10 5.94 18.11
C ASP A 73 -2.77 5.31 17.65
N THR A 74 -2.24 5.75 16.52
CA THR A 74 -0.94 5.29 15.99
C THR A 74 0.20 5.61 16.96
N MET A 75 0.26 6.84 17.48
CA MET A 75 1.29 7.25 18.45
C MET A 75 1.18 6.44 19.75
N ARG A 76 -0.03 6.27 20.28
CA ARG A 76 -0.27 5.47 21.49
C ARG A 76 0.08 3.99 21.27
N GLY A 77 -0.35 3.40 20.15
CA GLY A 77 -0.05 2.00 19.80
C GLY A 77 1.45 1.73 19.68
N GLY A 78 2.21 2.70 19.14
CA GLY A 78 3.66 2.65 19.08
C GLY A 78 4.38 3.10 20.35
N GLN A 79 3.68 3.26 21.48
CA GLN A 79 4.25 3.69 22.77
C GLN A 79 5.06 5.00 22.67
N TYR A 80 4.68 5.88 21.74
CA TYR A 80 5.31 7.18 21.46
C TYR A 80 6.79 7.10 21.01
N VAL A 81 7.27 5.93 20.58
CA VAL A 81 8.61 5.78 19.96
C VAL A 81 8.58 5.91 18.44
N ASN A 82 7.40 6.16 17.88
CA ASN A 82 7.20 6.38 16.45
C ASN A 82 7.92 7.66 15.98
N ASN A 83 8.30 7.67 14.70
CA ASN A 83 8.54 8.94 14.02
C ASN A 83 7.19 9.66 13.84
N TYR A 84 6.94 10.70 14.65
CA TYR A 84 5.64 11.37 14.68
C TYR A 84 5.25 12.02 13.35
N ARG A 85 6.24 12.56 12.58
CA ARG A 85 5.98 13.17 11.27
C ARG A 85 5.49 12.15 10.27
N MET A 86 6.07 10.95 10.28
CA MET A 86 5.62 9.86 9.41
C MET A 86 4.26 9.32 9.84
N ALA A 87 3.98 9.24 11.14
CA ALA A 87 2.68 8.83 11.67
C ALA A 87 1.58 9.85 11.31
N GLU A 88 1.89 11.15 11.39
CA GLU A 88 0.98 12.22 10.99
C GLU A 88 0.68 12.17 9.49
N LEU A 89 1.71 12.12 8.65
CA LEU A 89 1.58 12.01 7.19
C LEU A 89 0.76 10.78 6.80
N HIS A 90 1.05 9.62 7.41
CA HIS A 90 0.30 8.39 7.18
C HIS A 90 -1.19 8.57 7.52
N ALA A 91 -1.51 9.13 8.68
CA ALA A 91 -2.89 9.31 9.11
C ALA A 91 -3.67 10.29 8.20
N GLN A 92 -3.01 11.33 7.72
CA GLN A 92 -3.60 12.32 6.81
C GLN A 92 -3.83 11.76 5.41
N GLU A 93 -2.87 11.02 4.86
CA GLU A 93 -2.93 10.55 3.48
C GLU A 93 -3.66 9.22 3.30
N ALA A 94 -3.79 8.39 4.33
CA ALA A 94 -4.38 7.07 4.23
C ALA A 94 -5.76 7.04 3.53
N PRO A 95 -6.71 7.97 3.80
CA PRO A 95 -7.97 8.02 3.07
C PRO A 95 -7.79 8.17 1.56
N THR A 96 -6.92 9.10 1.15
CA THR A 96 -6.62 9.34 -0.27
C THR A 96 -6.01 8.11 -0.93
N ARG A 97 -5.11 7.40 -0.23
CA ARG A 97 -4.47 6.19 -0.76
C ARG A 97 -5.45 5.03 -0.91
N VAL A 98 -6.44 4.91 -0.02
CA VAL A 98 -7.50 3.90 -0.16
C VAL A 98 -8.37 4.18 -1.38
N HIS A 99 -8.78 5.43 -1.58
CA HIS A 99 -9.55 5.82 -2.78
C HIS A 99 -8.73 5.71 -4.07
N GLU A 100 -7.42 5.94 -4.01
CA GLU A 100 -6.52 5.69 -5.14
C GLU A 100 -6.51 4.22 -5.54
N LEU A 101 -6.37 3.29 -4.59
CA LEU A 101 -6.46 1.85 -4.84
C LEU A 101 -7.84 1.47 -5.42
N GLU A 102 -8.91 2.03 -4.88
CA GLU A 102 -10.26 1.84 -5.41
C GLU A 102 -10.36 2.31 -6.87
N SER A 103 -9.82 3.48 -7.19
CA SER A 103 -9.81 4.01 -8.57
C SER A 103 -8.99 3.15 -9.54
N TRP A 104 -8.01 2.40 -9.03
CA TRP A 104 -7.22 1.44 -9.79
C TRP A 104 -7.83 0.03 -9.84
N GLY A 105 -9.04 -0.14 -9.29
CA GLY A 105 -9.81 -1.36 -9.38
C GLY A 105 -9.76 -2.28 -8.17
N ALA A 106 -9.33 -1.81 -6.99
CA ALA A 106 -9.48 -2.57 -5.75
C ALA A 106 -10.96 -2.65 -5.34
N VAL A 107 -11.43 -3.86 -5.07
CA VAL A 107 -12.82 -4.14 -4.76
C VAL A 107 -13.00 -4.29 -3.24
N PHE A 108 -13.09 -3.18 -2.54
CA PHE A 108 -13.36 -3.17 -1.09
C PHE A 108 -14.79 -3.61 -0.76
N ASP A 109 -14.97 -4.23 0.40
CA ASP A 109 -16.28 -4.52 0.96
C ASP A 109 -17.07 -3.23 1.17
N ARG A 110 -18.41 -3.30 1.02
CA ARG A 110 -19.28 -2.13 1.02
C ARG A 110 -20.31 -2.16 2.14
N THR A 111 -20.67 -0.98 2.59
CA THR A 111 -21.87 -0.75 3.40
C THR A 111 -23.12 -0.81 2.52
N ASP A 112 -24.31 -0.84 3.12
CA ASP A 112 -25.58 -0.87 2.38
C ASP A 112 -25.75 0.39 1.50
N ASP A 113 -25.18 1.54 1.91
CA ASP A 113 -25.17 2.80 1.15
C ASP A 113 -23.95 2.93 0.20
N GLN A 114 -23.30 1.80 -0.12
CA GLN A 114 -22.22 1.67 -1.10
C GLN A 114 -20.91 2.39 -0.76
N LYS A 115 -20.72 2.82 0.47
CA LYS A 115 -19.42 3.32 0.93
C LYS A 115 -18.46 2.17 1.24
N ILE A 116 -17.16 2.43 1.25
CA ILE A 116 -16.17 1.43 1.69
C ILE A 116 -16.46 1.05 3.13
N LEU A 117 -16.69 -0.24 3.37
CA LEU A 117 -16.91 -0.77 4.71
C LEU A 117 -15.61 -0.74 5.51
N GLN A 118 -15.70 -0.29 6.75
CA GLN A 118 -14.59 -0.25 7.69
C GLN A 118 -14.91 -1.13 8.88
N ARG A 119 -13.98 -2.01 9.23
CA ARG A 119 -14.12 -2.87 10.41
C ARG A 119 -13.28 -2.39 11.58
N ASN A 120 -13.69 -2.77 12.78
CA ASN A 120 -12.90 -2.55 13.99
C ASN A 120 -11.75 -3.55 14.08
N PHE A 121 -10.59 -3.08 14.50
CA PHE A 121 -9.44 -3.93 14.75
C PHE A 121 -8.57 -3.35 15.88
N GLY A 122 -7.89 -4.22 16.62
CA GLY A 122 -7.23 -3.91 17.88
C GLY A 122 -6.46 -2.59 17.93
N GLY A 123 -6.66 -1.82 19.00
CA GLY A 123 -5.96 -0.58 19.29
C GLY A 123 -6.56 0.69 18.68
N HIS A 124 -7.45 0.58 17.72
CA HIS A 124 -8.16 1.72 17.13
C HIS A 124 -9.38 2.11 17.96
N LYS A 125 -9.58 3.41 18.14
CA LYS A 125 -10.75 3.95 18.86
C LYS A 125 -12.04 3.75 18.07
N TYR A 126 -11.99 3.88 16.76
CA TYR A 126 -13.13 3.74 15.84
C TYR A 126 -12.85 2.72 14.75
N PRO A 127 -13.90 2.12 14.13
CA PRO A 127 -13.74 1.29 12.95
C PRO A 127 -13.12 2.07 11.80
N ARG A 128 -11.92 1.70 11.35
CA ARG A 128 -11.25 2.42 10.25
C ARG A 128 -10.52 1.53 9.25
N LEU A 129 -10.61 0.20 9.39
CA LEU A 129 -9.91 -0.69 8.50
C LEU A 129 -10.76 -1.00 7.25
N ALA A 130 -10.44 -0.33 6.13
CA ALA A 130 -10.95 -0.69 4.82
C ALA A 130 -10.44 -2.09 4.44
N HIS A 131 -11.31 -2.99 4.03
CA HIS A 131 -10.94 -4.41 3.85
C HIS A 131 -11.63 -5.07 2.67
N VAL A 132 -11.09 -6.23 2.28
CA VAL A 132 -11.66 -7.16 1.31
C VAL A 132 -11.70 -8.53 1.99
N GLY A 133 -12.75 -8.83 2.76
CA GLY A 133 -12.78 -10.01 3.62
C GLY A 133 -11.47 -10.13 4.43
N ASP A 134 -10.84 -11.31 4.41
CA ASP A 134 -9.56 -11.57 5.07
C ASP A 134 -8.37 -11.62 4.10
N ARG A 135 -8.46 -10.96 2.96
CA ARG A 135 -7.43 -10.98 1.90
C ARG A 135 -7.10 -9.58 1.36
N THR A 136 -7.17 -8.59 2.22
CA THR A 136 -6.93 -7.18 1.84
C THR A 136 -5.54 -6.98 1.23
N GLY A 137 -4.50 -7.62 1.78
CA GLY A 137 -3.14 -7.54 1.25
C GLY A 137 -3.01 -8.14 -0.14
N LEU A 138 -3.69 -9.25 -0.40
CA LEU A 138 -3.73 -9.87 -1.73
C LEU A 138 -4.40 -8.94 -2.75
N GLU A 139 -5.53 -8.35 -2.40
CA GLU A 139 -6.24 -7.39 -3.27
C GLU A 139 -5.38 -6.16 -3.55
N MET A 140 -4.73 -5.61 -2.52
CA MET A 140 -3.83 -4.46 -2.69
C MET A 140 -2.67 -4.78 -3.63
N ILE A 141 -2.01 -5.93 -3.44
CA ILE A 141 -0.90 -6.33 -4.30
C ILE A 141 -1.36 -6.58 -5.73
N ARG A 142 -2.50 -7.25 -5.93
CA ARG A 142 -3.09 -7.46 -7.25
C ARG A 142 -3.33 -6.13 -7.98
N THR A 143 -3.99 -5.21 -7.31
CA THR A 143 -4.30 -3.89 -7.87
C THR A 143 -3.04 -3.10 -8.23
N LEU A 144 -2.05 -3.06 -7.33
CA LEU A 144 -0.79 -2.38 -7.58
C LEU A 144 0.03 -3.02 -8.71
N GLN A 145 0.01 -4.36 -8.83
CA GLN A 145 0.67 -5.05 -9.93
C GLN A 145 0.02 -4.74 -11.27
N ASP A 146 -1.29 -4.90 -11.36
CA ASP A 146 -2.04 -4.66 -12.59
C ASP A 146 -1.82 -3.21 -13.07
N HIS A 147 -1.91 -2.25 -12.16
CA HIS A 147 -1.67 -0.84 -12.48
C HIS A 147 -0.20 -0.59 -12.87
N GLY A 148 0.76 -1.14 -12.15
CA GLY A 148 2.19 -0.98 -12.40
C GLY A 148 2.64 -1.57 -13.74
N ILE A 149 2.13 -2.73 -14.12
CA ILE A 149 2.43 -3.37 -15.43
C ILE A 149 1.96 -2.46 -16.57
N HIS A 150 0.77 -1.87 -16.44
CA HIS A 150 0.23 -0.95 -17.45
C HIS A 150 1.03 0.37 -17.55
N GLN A 151 1.79 0.73 -16.51
CA GLN A 151 2.68 1.89 -16.51
C GLN A 151 4.06 1.61 -17.16
N GLY A 152 4.33 0.38 -17.60
CA GLY A 152 5.58 0.03 -18.28
C GLY A 152 6.80 -0.08 -17.36
N ILE A 153 6.61 -0.49 -16.12
CA ILE A 153 7.71 -0.75 -15.17
C ILE A 153 8.44 -2.04 -15.55
N ASP A 154 9.76 -1.98 -15.68
CA ASP A 154 10.59 -3.17 -15.92
C ASP A 154 10.79 -3.95 -14.63
N VAL A 155 10.35 -5.22 -14.60
CA VAL A 155 10.41 -6.06 -13.40
C VAL A 155 11.47 -7.13 -13.54
N HIS A 156 12.43 -7.16 -12.59
CA HIS A 156 13.44 -8.19 -12.43
C HIS A 156 13.08 -9.10 -11.25
N MET A 157 12.52 -10.25 -11.56
CA MET A 157 12.13 -11.26 -10.58
C MET A 157 13.30 -12.19 -10.25
N GLU A 158 13.23 -12.84 -9.07
CA GLU A 158 14.20 -13.82 -8.58
C GLU A 158 15.65 -13.29 -8.56
N CYS A 159 15.80 -11.99 -8.29
CA CYS A 159 17.09 -11.30 -8.20
C CYS A 159 17.45 -10.99 -6.75
N THR A 160 18.66 -11.33 -6.37
CA THR A 160 19.24 -10.98 -5.05
C THR A 160 20.25 -9.85 -5.23
N ILE A 161 20.11 -8.83 -4.41
CA ILE A 161 21.09 -7.74 -4.35
C ILE A 161 22.24 -8.18 -3.45
N ILE A 162 23.46 -8.01 -3.94
CA ILE A 162 24.71 -8.37 -3.24
C ILE A 162 25.57 -7.13 -3.06
#